data_cafb36c7cfb4004e510fdc1e6e4ef0ad
#
_entry.id   cafb36c7cfb4004e510fdc1e6e4ef0ad
#
_cell.length_a   1.000
_cell.length_b   1.000
_cell.length_c   1.000
_cell.angle_alpha   90.00
_cell.angle_beta   90.00
_cell.angle_gamma   90.00
#
_symmetry.space_group_name_H-M   'P 1'
#
loop_
_entity.id
_entity.type
_entity.pdbx_description
1 polymer ?
#
loop_
_entity_poly.entity_id
_entity_poly.type
_entity_poly.pdbx_seq_one_letter_code
_entity_poly.pdbx_strand_id
1 'polypeptide(L)'
;MSKDVVITDNWLDSVKFDPQGLVNVVAQDHLSKRVLMVAWMSREALEITASSGFATYFSRSRGKLWHKGEESGNQQKVKEIRLDCDGDVLILMVEQVGGIACHTGRESCFYYALEQHAGDKPRWVAKDPVLKNPADMYKKSQDV
;
A
#
# COMPACT_ATOMS: atom_id res chain seq x y z
N MET A 1 -22.16 4.83 -22.26
CA MET A 1 -20.96 5.63 -21.98
C MET A 1 -19.87 4.73 -21.41
N SER A 2 -18.71 4.74 -22.01
CA SER A 2 -17.60 3.91 -21.55
C SER A 2 -17.05 4.43 -20.22
N LYS A 3 -16.75 3.49 -19.30
CA LYS A 3 -16.06 3.81 -18.04
C LYS A 3 -14.56 3.54 -18.13
N ASP A 4 -14.11 3.15 -19.32
CA ASP A 4 -12.71 2.82 -19.51
C ASP A 4 -11.82 4.05 -19.31
N VAL A 5 -10.59 3.77 -18.87
CA VAL A 5 -9.58 4.82 -18.74
C VAL A 5 -9.28 5.45 -20.10
N VAL A 6 -9.07 6.76 -20.11
CA VAL A 6 -8.63 7.48 -21.31
C VAL A 6 -7.13 7.71 -21.18
N ILE A 7 -6.36 7.12 -22.08
CA ILE A 7 -4.91 7.28 -22.09
C ILE A 7 -4.55 8.57 -22.81
N THR A 8 -3.80 9.43 -22.13
CA THR A 8 -3.39 10.74 -22.62
C THR A 8 -1.86 10.81 -22.68
N ASP A 9 -1.33 11.88 -23.29
CA ASP A 9 0.12 12.09 -23.37
C ASP A 9 0.75 12.31 -22.00
N ASN A 10 0.03 12.93 -21.07
CA ASN A 10 0.46 13.03 -19.68
C ASN A 10 -0.10 11.84 -18.92
N TRP A 11 0.77 10.93 -18.50
CA TRP A 11 0.37 9.71 -17.83
C TRP A 11 -0.42 9.95 -16.53
N LEU A 12 -0.15 11.05 -15.82
CA LEU A 12 -0.89 11.40 -14.61
C LEU A 12 -2.33 11.80 -14.90
N ASP A 13 -2.59 12.36 -16.06
CA ASP A 13 -3.94 12.78 -16.44
C ASP A 13 -4.85 11.60 -16.78
N SER A 14 -4.27 10.41 -16.98
CA SER A 14 -5.05 9.19 -17.22
C SER A 14 -5.63 8.63 -15.91
N VAL A 15 -5.10 9.04 -14.77
CA VAL A 15 -5.56 8.57 -13.46
C VAL A 15 -6.74 9.42 -13.00
N LYS A 16 -7.83 8.75 -12.59
CA LYS A 16 -9.02 9.43 -12.06
C LYS A 16 -8.91 9.57 -10.56
N PHE A 17 -8.42 10.71 -10.12
CA PHE A 17 -8.38 11.02 -8.69
C PHE A 17 -9.79 11.35 -8.20
N ASP A 18 -10.09 11.02 -6.95
CA ASP A 18 -11.40 11.29 -6.36
C ASP A 18 -11.58 12.79 -6.07
N PRO A 19 -12.77 13.22 -5.56
CA PRO A 19 -12.99 14.65 -5.28
C PRO A 19 -12.01 15.25 -4.28
N GLN A 20 -11.35 14.43 -3.44
CA GLN A 20 -10.31 14.89 -2.52
C GLN A 20 -8.92 14.90 -3.15
N GLY A 21 -8.82 14.52 -4.43
CA GLY A 21 -7.54 14.45 -5.13
C GLY A 21 -6.72 13.22 -4.82
N LEU A 22 -7.36 12.13 -4.40
CA LEU A 22 -6.68 10.91 -4.00
C LEU A 22 -7.09 9.73 -4.87
N VAL A 23 -6.17 8.78 -5.06
CA VAL A 23 -6.44 7.50 -5.72
C VAL A 23 -6.07 6.37 -4.77
N ASN A 24 -6.88 5.32 -4.78
CA ASN A 24 -6.63 4.13 -3.96
C ASN A 24 -5.53 3.29 -4.59
N VAL A 25 -4.66 2.73 -3.76
CA VAL A 25 -3.48 2.00 -4.21
C VAL A 25 -3.36 0.70 -3.43
N VAL A 26 -3.20 -0.41 -4.15
CA VAL A 26 -2.91 -1.72 -3.59
C VAL A 26 -1.43 -2.00 -3.76
N ALA A 27 -0.72 -2.33 -2.69
CA ALA A 27 0.67 -2.78 -2.79
C ALA A 27 0.69 -4.31 -2.72
N GLN A 28 1.31 -4.92 -3.71
CA GLN A 28 1.37 -6.37 -3.89
C GLN A 28 2.81 -6.80 -4.07
N ASP A 29 3.21 -7.90 -3.43
CA ASP A 29 4.56 -8.42 -3.62
C ASP A 29 4.77 -8.88 -5.05
N HIS A 30 5.87 -8.45 -5.68
CA HIS A 30 6.10 -8.72 -7.10
C HIS A 30 6.40 -10.19 -7.40
N LEU A 31 6.88 -10.96 -6.42
CA LEU A 31 7.20 -12.37 -6.59
C LEU A 31 6.08 -13.28 -6.13
N SER A 32 5.66 -13.17 -4.86
CA SER A 32 4.64 -14.03 -4.28
C SER A 32 3.23 -13.67 -4.75
N LYS A 33 3.04 -12.45 -5.22
CA LYS A 33 1.74 -11.87 -5.57
C LYS A 33 0.83 -11.66 -4.37
N ARG A 34 1.37 -11.76 -3.17
CA ARG A 34 0.58 -11.49 -1.96
C ARG A 34 0.23 -10.01 -1.88
N VAL A 35 -1.02 -9.71 -1.54
CA VAL A 35 -1.45 -8.33 -1.26
C VAL A 35 -0.90 -7.93 0.10
N LEU A 36 -0.17 -6.82 0.15
CA LEU A 36 0.52 -6.39 1.35
C LEU A 36 -0.24 -5.32 2.12
N MET A 37 -0.79 -4.35 1.42
CA MET A 37 -1.51 -3.23 2.04
C MET A 37 -2.32 -2.46 1.01
N VAL A 38 -3.21 -1.61 1.51
CA VAL A 38 -3.96 -0.64 0.70
C VAL A 38 -3.75 0.73 1.33
N ALA A 39 -3.52 1.72 0.48
CA ALA A 39 -3.29 3.10 0.92
C ALA A 39 -3.84 4.07 -0.13
N TRP A 40 -3.51 5.35 0.03
CA TRP A 40 -3.94 6.40 -0.87
C TRP A 40 -2.72 7.15 -1.40
N MET A 41 -2.85 7.68 -2.62
CA MET A 41 -1.86 8.58 -3.19
C MET A 41 -2.55 9.83 -3.71
N SER A 42 -1.93 10.98 -3.44
CA SER A 42 -2.23 12.20 -4.18
C SER A 42 -1.50 12.14 -5.51
N ARG A 43 -1.80 13.08 -6.41
CA ARG A 43 -1.07 13.21 -7.67
C ARG A 43 0.43 13.36 -7.42
N GLU A 44 0.80 14.19 -6.44
CA GLU A 44 2.19 14.39 -6.05
C GLU A 44 2.84 13.10 -5.54
N ALA A 45 2.13 12.35 -4.69
CA ALA A 45 2.64 11.08 -4.16
C ALA A 45 2.93 10.09 -5.29
N LEU A 46 2.02 10.00 -6.26
CA LEU A 46 2.19 9.11 -7.41
C LEU A 46 3.37 9.54 -8.27
N GLU A 47 3.52 10.84 -8.50
CA GLU A 47 4.64 11.39 -9.26
C GLU A 47 5.98 11.08 -8.59
N ILE A 48 6.06 11.29 -7.27
CA ILE A 48 7.27 10.98 -6.50
C ILE A 48 7.57 9.48 -6.56
N THR A 49 6.55 8.64 -6.42
CA THR A 49 6.70 7.18 -6.47
C THR A 49 7.30 6.75 -7.81
N ALA A 50 6.77 7.27 -8.91
CA ALA A 50 7.25 6.92 -10.24
C ALA A 50 8.68 7.41 -10.49
N SER A 51 9.02 8.61 -10.01
CA SER A 51 10.35 9.18 -10.26
C SER A 51 11.42 8.61 -9.33
N SER A 52 11.08 8.31 -8.07
CA SER A 52 12.05 7.80 -7.10
C SER A 52 12.24 6.29 -7.16
N GLY A 53 11.21 5.56 -7.61
CA GLY A 53 11.22 4.11 -7.56
C GLY A 53 10.86 3.52 -6.20
N PHE A 54 10.49 4.36 -5.24
CA PHE A 54 10.07 3.93 -3.89
C PHE A 54 8.68 4.47 -3.60
N ALA A 55 7.85 3.65 -2.93
CA ALA A 55 6.47 4.01 -2.67
C ALA A 55 6.35 5.17 -1.69
N THR A 56 5.66 6.22 -2.12
CA THR A 56 5.26 7.36 -1.31
C THR A 56 3.74 7.45 -1.38
N TYR A 57 3.11 7.49 -0.24
CA TYR A 57 1.65 7.54 -0.11
C TYR A 57 1.19 8.88 0.44
N PHE A 58 -0.12 9.07 0.50
CA PHE A 58 -0.72 10.23 1.15
C PHE A 58 -1.52 9.75 2.36
N SER A 59 -1.18 10.26 3.53
CA SER A 59 -1.90 9.94 4.76
C SER A 59 -3.14 10.82 4.86
N ARG A 60 -4.34 10.22 4.77
CA ARG A 60 -5.59 10.98 4.89
C ARG A 60 -5.77 11.55 6.30
N SER A 61 -5.40 10.77 7.31
CA SER A 61 -5.58 11.20 8.70
C SER A 61 -4.64 12.35 9.07
N ARG A 62 -3.43 12.38 8.52
CA ARG A 62 -2.46 13.43 8.81
C ARG A 62 -2.42 14.54 7.76
N GLY A 63 -3.07 14.32 6.61
CA GLY A 63 -3.12 15.30 5.53
C GLY A 63 -1.77 15.60 4.90
N LYS A 64 -0.88 14.61 4.81
CA LYS A 64 0.46 14.82 4.29
C LYS A 64 1.02 13.60 3.57
N LEU A 65 2.08 13.83 2.80
CA LEU A 65 2.85 12.75 2.15
C LEU A 65 3.47 11.85 3.21
N TRP A 66 3.59 10.57 2.86
CA TRP A 66 4.16 9.57 3.74
C TRP A 66 5.01 8.60 2.91
N HIS A 67 6.33 8.61 3.14
CA HIS A 67 7.25 7.69 2.48
C HIS A 67 7.22 6.36 3.22
N LYS A 68 6.83 5.29 2.52
CA LYS A 68 6.77 3.97 3.13
C LYS A 68 8.14 3.57 3.66
N GLY A 69 8.22 3.26 4.95
CA GLY A 69 9.46 2.86 5.58
C GLY A 69 10.32 4.00 6.10
N GLU A 70 9.82 5.24 6.12
CA GLU A 70 10.60 6.38 6.59
C GLU A 70 11.05 6.24 8.05
N GLU A 71 10.26 5.54 8.88
CA GLU A 71 10.62 5.29 10.28
C GLU A 71 11.14 3.88 10.51
N SER A 72 10.49 2.88 9.91
CA SER A 72 10.84 1.47 10.14
C SER A 72 12.00 0.98 9.29
N GLY A 73 12.31 1.66 8.18
CA GLY A 73 13.27 1.19 7.20
C GLY A 73 12.69 0.18 6.22
N ASN A 74 11.43 -0.22 6.38
CA ASN A 74 10.77 -1.21 5.54
C ASN A 74 10.17 -0.55 4.31
N GLN A 75 11.04 -0.06 3.44
CA GLN A 75 10.64 0.62 2.19
C GLN A 75 10.02 -0.36 1.20
N GLN A 76 9.36 0.18 0.20
CA GLN A 76 8.82 -0.59 -0.92
C GLN A 76 9.47 -0.12 -2.20
N LYS A 77 10.28 -0.99 -2.80
CA LYS A 77 10.86 -0.77 -4.11
C LYS A 77 9.82 -1.10 -5.17
N VAL A 78 9.48 -0.13 -5.98
CA VAL A 78 8.44 -0.30 -7.01
C VAL A 78 9.04 -0.95 -8.24
N LYS A 79 8.50 -2.11 -8.63
CA LYS A 79 8.90 -2.85 -9.83
C LYS A 79 7.98 -2.56 -11.00
N GLU A 80 6.70 -2.31 -10.73
CA GLU A 80 5.70 -2.09 -11.75
C GLU A 80 4.54 -1.32 -11.14
N ILE A 81 3.94 -0.43 -11.91
CA ILE A 81 2.73 0.30 -11.53
C ILE A 81 1.67 -0.02 -12.57
N ARG A 82 0.51 -0.48 -12.13
CA ARG A 82 -0.62 -0.80 -13.01
C ARG A 82 -1.83 0.04 -12.66
N LEU A 83 -2.56 0.47 -13.69
CA LEU A 83 -3.80 1.20 -13.56
C LEU A 83 -4.93 0.25 -13.94
N ASP A 84 -6.05 0.30 -13.21
CA ASP A 84 -7.16 -0.58 -13.53
C ASP A 84 -7.96 -0.09 -14.75
N CYS A 85 -8.97 -0.87 -15.15
CA CYS A 85 -9.66 -0.65 -16.43
C CYS A 85 -10.44 0.67 -16.49
N ASP A 86 -10.88 1.21 -15.37
CA ASP A 86 -11.57 2.50 -15.34
C ASP A 86 -10.72 3.63 -14.75
N GLY A 87 -9.46 3.35 -14.43
CA GLY A 87 -8.49 4.40 -14.10
C GLY A 87 -8.55 4.95 -12.69
N ASP A 88 -9.24 4.29 -11.76
CA ASP A 88 -9.45 4.82 -10.42
C ASP A 88 -8.81 4.03 -9.29
N VAL A 89 -8.05 2.98 -9.61
CA VAL A 89 -7.26 2.20 -8.64
C VAL A 89 -5.92 1.84 -9.25
N LEU A 90 -4.88 1.90 -8.44
CA LEU A 90 -3.53 1.51 -8.84
C LEU A 90 -3.08 0.26 -8.10
N ILE A 91 -2.26 -0.55 -8.75
CA ILE A 91 -1.48 -1.60 -8.10
C ILE A 91 -0.01 -1.26 -8.24
N LEU A 92 0.71 -1.28 -7.12
CA LEU A 92 2.16 -1.26 -7.11
C LEU A 92 2.66 -2.68 -6.89
N MET A 93 3.41 -3.21 -7.86
CA MET A 93 4.15 -4.46 -7.68
C MET A 93 5.47 -4.07 -7.02
N VAL A 94 5.71 -4.53 -5.81
CA VAL A 94 6.84 -4.05 -5.01
C VAL A 94 7.71 -5.17 -4.48
N GLU A 95 8.96 -4.81 -4.17
CA GLU A 95 9.83 -5.59 -3.30
C GLU A 95 9.73 -4.94 -1.92
N GLN A 96 9.15 -5.66 -0.96
CA GLN A 96 9.00 -5.16 0.40
C GLN A 96 10.33 -5.36 1.14
N VAL A 97 11.06 -4.28 1.35
CA VAL A 97 12.33 -4.34 2.08
C VAL A 97 12.04 -4.78 3.51
N GLY A 98 12.78 -5.77 3.99
CA GLY A 98 12.58 -6.35 5.31
C GLY A 98 11.45 -7.38 5.40
N GLY A 99 10.67 -7.55 4.33
CA GLY A 99 9.61 -8.56 4.29
C GLY A 99 8.39 -8.27 5.16
N ILE A 100 8.26 -7.05 5.69
CA ILE A 100 7.21 -6.67 6.63
C ILE A 100 6.57 -5.37 6.15
N ALA A 101 5.32 -5.45 5.70
CA ALA A 101 4.59 -4.27 5.24
C ALA A 101 3.81 -3.60 6.37
N CYS A 102 3.35 -4.37 7.34
CA CYS A 102 2.44 -3.90 8.39
C CYS A 102 3.18 -3.36 9.60
N HIS A 103 2.65 -2.27 10.19
CA HIS A 103 3.22 -1.69 11.42
C HIS A 103 3.10 -2.63 12.63
N THR A 104 2.27 -3.67 12.54
CA THR A 104 2.15 -4.71 13.58
C THR A 104 3.29 -5.72 13.54
N GLY A 105 4.22 -5.61 12.58
CA GLY A 105 5.32 -6.55 12.41
C GLY A 105 4.97 -7.76 11.57
N ARG A 106 3.85 -7.75 10.88
CA ARG A 106 3.42 -8.82 9.99
C ARG A 106 3.76 -8.51 8.54
N GLU A 107 3.87 -9.57 7.74
CA GLU A 107 4.18 -9.44 6.32
C GLU A 107 3.15 -8.59 5.59
N SER A 108 1.87 -8.82 5.86
CA SER A 108 0.74 -8.14 5.22
C SER A 108 -0.14 -7.47 6.25
N CYS A 109 -0.76 -6.36 5.86
CA CYS A 109 -1.79 -5.73 6.67
C CYS A 109 -3.07 -6.56 6.70
N PHE A 110 -3.22 -7.49 5.76
CA PHE A 110 -4.42 -8.34 5.64
C PHE A 110 -4.21 -9.67 6.34
N TYR A 111 -4.08 -9.64 7.66
CA TYR A 111 -3.79 -10.83 8.46
C TYR A 111 -4.99 -11.39 9.24
N TYR A 112 -6.11 -10.71 9.23
CA TYR A 112 -7.35 -11.23 9.82
C TYR A 112 -8.13 -12.01 8.78
N ALA A 113 -8.63 -13.17 9.16
CA ALA A 113 -9.57 -13.95 8.35
C ALA A 113 -10.88 -14.09 9.10
N LEU A 114 -11.98 -14.03 8.38
CA LEU A 114 -13.30 -14.28 8.97
C LEU A 114 -13.52 -15.77 9.05
N GLU A 115 -13.75 -16.28 10.26
CA GLU A 115 -14.04 -17.70 10.49
C GLU A 115 -15.44 -17.87 11.03
N GLN A 116 -16.13 -18.89 10.50
CA GLN A 116 -17.45 -19.27 10.96
C GLN A 116 -17.55 -20.77 11.00
N HIS A 117 -17.80 -21.32 12.19
CA HIS A 117 -18.07 -22.74 12.37
C HIS A 117 -19.58 -22.94 12.49
N ALA A 118 -20.05 -24.15 12.13
CA ALA A 118 -21.49 -24.48 12.18
C ALA A 118 -22.08 -24.16 13.56
N GLY A 119 -23.12 -23.32 13.57
CA GLY A 119 -23.80 -22.93 14.82
C GLY A 119 -23.21 -21.74 15.53
N ASP A 120 -22.04 -21.23 15.08
CA ASP A 120 -21.38 -20.09 15.70
C ASP A 120 -21.54 -18.83 14.87
N LYS A 121 -21.35 -17.67 15.52
CA LYS A 121 -21.28 -16.39 14.82
C LYS A 121 -19.92 -16.24 14.12
N PRO A 122 -19.87 -15.61 12.95
CA PRO A 122 -18.60 -15.28 12.32
C PRO A 122 -17.74 -14.42 13.23
N ARG A 123 -16.44 -14.62 13.19
CA ARG A 123 -15.49 -13.78 13.94
C ARG A 123 -14.18 -13.62 13.18
N TRP A 124 -13.51 -12.50 13.43
CA TRP A 124 -12.20 -12.22 12.83
C TRP A 124 -11.12 -12.87 13.67
N VAL A 125 -10.25 -13.62 13.01
CA VAL A 125 -9.13 -14.32 13.65
C VAL A 125 -7.84 -13.93 12.97
N ALA A 126 -6.83 -13.51 13.77
CA ALA A 126 -5.51 -13.22 13.25
C ALA A 126 -4.84 -14.54 12.83
N LYS A 127 -4.46 -14.64 11.55
CA LYS A 127 -3.89 -15.87 10.98
C LYS A 127 -2.38 -15.83 10.82
N ASP A 128 -1.81 -14.64 10.63
CA ASP A 128 -0.39 -14.52 10.32
C ASP A 128 0.41 -14.19 11.58
N PRO A 129 1.62 -14.74 11.70
CA PRO A 129 2.45 -14.47 12.87
C PRO A 129 3.05 -13.06 12.80
N VAL A 130 3.38 -12.51 13.96
CA VAL A 130 4.21 -11.31 14.05
C VAL A 130 5.64 -11.76 13.79
N LEU A 131 6.25 -11.25 12.71
CA LEU A 131 7.60 -11.63 12.31
C LEU A 131 8.66 -10.84 13.06
N LYS A 132 8.32 -9.61 13.48
CA LYS A 132 9.21 -8.76 14.23
C LYS A 132 8.40 -7.90 15.19
N ASN A 133 8.88 -7.76 16.42
CA ASN A 133 8.21 -6.93 17.41
C ASN A 133 8.19 -5.48 16.93
N PRO A 134 7.01 -4.82 16.90
CA PRO A 134 6.92 -3.42 16.47
C PRO A 134 7.86 -2.49 17.24
N ALA A 135 8.09 -2.74 18.53
CA ALA A 135 9.03 -1.95 19.32
C ALA A 135 10.45 -1.97 18.75
N ASP A 136 10.85 -3.09 18.13
CA ASP A 136 12.17 -3.23 17.52
C ASP A 136 12.22 -2.59 16.14
N MET A 137 11.09 -2.51 15.44
CA MET A 137 11.02 -1.91 14.10
C MET A 137 11.25 -0.40 14.15
N TYR A 138 10.75 0.25 15.18
CA TYR A 138 10.80 1.72 15.30
C TYR A 138 11.88 2.21 16.27
N LYS A 139 12.69 1.30 16.78
CA LYS A 139 13.73 1.63 17.77
C LYS A 139 14.77 2.59 17.22
N LYS A 140 15.13 2.46 15.95
CA LYS A 140 16.17 3.27 15.32
C LYS A 140 15.82 4.76 15.26
N SER A 141 14.54 5.11 15.17
CA SER A 141 14.12 6.50 15.13
C SER A 141 14.32 7.23 16.44
N GLN A 142 14.54 6.47 17.52
CA GLN A 142 14.78 7.00 18.88
C GLN A 142 16.26 7.08 19.25
N ASP A 143 17.11 6.46 18.46
CA ASP A 143 18.55 6.33 18.75
C ASP A 143 19.42 7.34 17.99
N VAL A 144 18.81 8.41 17.52
CA VAL A 144 19.53 9.46 16.75
C VAL A 144 20.26 10.40 17.70
#